data_36f953d87ccb60bf591521bea81e8421
#
_entry.id   36f953d87ccb60bf591521bea81e8421
#
_cell.length_a   1.000
_cell.length_b   1.000
_cell.length_c   1.000
_cell.angle_alpha   90.00
_cell.angle_beta   90.00
_cell.angle_gamma   90.00
#
_symmetry.space_group_name_H-M   'P 1'
#
loop_
_entity.id
_entity.type
_entity.pdbx_description
1 polymer ?
#
loop_
_entity_poly.entity_id
_entity_poly.type
_entity_poly.pdbx_seq_one_letter_code
_entity_poly.pdbx_strand_id
1 'polypeptide(L)'
;GEGGSIAKEWIYRYAVDRTSTAVEVWMGLTAGCATCHDHKFDPLSTKEYYSMYSFFHSAADPAMDGNKLDTPPIIQVPTKEQKSELSKFDKQIAEARKNFNQALSKFKYEDPADQNPKPKPEISKTIWFEDDFPEGELVTAGDVKFTIQSEGPVFSGNKSLTRTVKNKVGQDVLTEAKNLIIPRNGTFFVHCFLDPENPPEAIMLQFYVNGWNHRVVWGDHEKIGWGKKGTHQRVVMGKLPQTGKWVQLQFPASRIGLSPKTKVTGFALTQFSGTVNWDHLGISSTINKPNDPHYSWTAWKKQPENQRNKDLDKVL
;
A
#
# COMPACT_ATOMS: atom_id res chain seq x y z
N GLY A 1 -25.41 18.84 -7.98
CA GLY A 1 -26.80 18.61 -7.56
C GLY A 1 -26.89 18.37 -6.07
N GLU A 2 -28.01 18.64 -5.46
CA GLU A 2 -28.25 18.43 -4.05
C GLU A 2 -28.37 16.93 -3.71
N GLY A 3 -28.06 16.54 -2.47
CA GLY A 3 -28.26 15.17 -1.99
C GLY A 3 -29.73 14.77 -2.13
N GLY A 4 -29.98 13.54 -2.68
CA GLY A 4 -31.31 13.02 -2.94
C GLY A 4 -31.90 13.40 -4.29
N SER A 5 -31.20 14.07 -5.18
CA SER A 5 -31.63 14.41 -6.52
C SER A 5 -31.89 13.17 -7.37
N ILE A 6 -33.00 13.20 -8.13
CA ILE A 6 -33.43 12.11 -9.02
C ILE A 6 -33.05 12.48 -10.47
N ALA A 7 -32.26 11.65 -11.15
CA ALA A 7 -31.77 11.91 -12.50
C ALA A 7 -32.87 12.25 -13.51
N LYS A 8 -34.01 11.53 -13.51
CA LYS A 8 -35.13 11.80 -14.39
C LYS A 8 -35.80 13.16 -14.15
N GLU A 9 -35.85 13.61 -12.88
CA GLU A 9 -36.38 14.93 -12.54
C GLU A 9 -35.47 16.03 -13.09
N TRP A 10 -34.15 15.87 -13.00
CA TRP A 10 -33.22 16.87 -13.51
C TRP A 10 -33.24 16.97 -15.04
N ILE A 11 -33.36 15.84 -15.76
CA ILE A 11 -33.58 15.88 -17.24
C ILE A 11 -34.83 16.68 -17.58
N TYR A 12 -35.92 16.45 -16.87
CA TYR A 12 -37.15 17.24 -17.05
C TYR A 12 -36.92 18.73 -16.77
N ARG A 13 -36.34 19.05 -15.63
CA ARG A 13 -36.09 20.44 -15.21
C ARG A 13 -35.17 21.20 -16.18
N TYR A 14 -34.13 20.57 -16.70
CA TYR A 14 -33.25 21.19 -17.69
C TYR A 14 -34.00 21.46 -19.00
N ALA A 15 -34.82 20.57 -19.47
CA ALA A 15 -35.60 20.79 -20.68
C ALA A 15 -36.66 21.87 -20.48
N VAL A 16 -37.32 21.94 -19.29
CA VAL A 16 -38.25 23.00 -18.93
C VAL A 16 -37.55 24.37 -18.91
N ASP A 17 -36.41 24.46 -18.26
CA ASP A 17 -35.62 25.70 -18.14
C ASP A 17 -35.20 26.21 -19.54
N ARG A 18 -34.64 25.34 -20.37
CA ARG A 18 -34.21 25.69 -21.76
C ARG A 18 -35.38 26.10 -22.63
N THR A 19 -36.51 25.43 -22.52
CA THR A 19 -37.73 25.77 -23.27
C THR A 19 -38.21 27.16 -22.87
N SER A 20 -38.33 27.41 -21.56
CA SER A 20 -38.78 28.68 -21.04
C SER A 20 -37.83 29.82 -21.42
N THR A 21 -36.52 29.59 -21.28
CA THR A 21 -35.48 30.55 -21.67
C THR A 21 -35.55 30.86 -23.19
N ALA A 22 -35.68 29.84 -24.03
CA ALA A 22 -35.78 30.04 -25.47
C ALA A 22 -36.98 30.86 -25.88
N VAL A 23 -38.17 30.62 -25.28
CA VAL A 23 -39.38 31.38 -25.53
C VAL A 23 -39.25 32.82 -25.00
N GLU A 24 -38.67 33.00 -23.83
CA GLU A 24 -38.46 34.31 -23.26
C GLU A 24 -37.50 35.16 -24.10
N VAL A 25 -36.34 34.60 -24.51
CA VAL A 25 -35.30 35.33 -25.28
C VAL A 25 -35.75 35.66 -26.70
N TRP A 26 -36.37 34.69 -27.37
CA TRP A 26 -36.69 34.84 -28.81
C TRP A 26 -38.09 35.31 -29.10
N MET A 27 -39.05 35.09 -28.23
CA MET A 27 -40.46 35.46 -28.45
C MET A 27 -40.95 36.54 -27.48
N GLY A 28 -40.20 36.86 -26.42
CA GLY A 28 -40.57 37.81 -25.39
C GLY A 28 -41.77 37.38 -24.53
N LEU A 29 -42.07 36.06 -24.47
CA LEU A 29 -43.21 35.50 -23.75
C LEU A 29 -42.78 34.76 -22.52
N THR A 30 -43.59 34.82 -21.43
CA THR A 30 -43.34 34.10 -20.17
C THR A 30 -43.89 32.68 -20.27
N ALA A 31 -43.19 31.73 -20.84
CA ALA A 31 -43.70 30.42 -21.12
C ALA A 31 -43.87 29.48 -19.91
N GLY A 32 -43.27 29.79 -18.75
CA GLY A 32 -43.26 28.91 -17.59
C GLY A 32 -44.65 28.48 -17.08
N CYS A 33 -45.69 29.34 -17.23
CA CYS A 33 -47.06 28.99 -16.87
C CYS A 33 -47.64 27.85 -17.70
N ALA A 34 -47.19 27.70 -18.95
CA ALA A 34 -47.70 26.68 -19.88
C ALA A 34 -47.21 25.30 -19.56
N THR A 35 -46.36 25.11 -18.54
CA THR A 35 -45.96 23.79 -18.05
C THR A 35 -47.11 23.00 -17.41
N CYS A 36 -48.11 23.72 -16.82
CA CYS A 36 -49.22 23.11 -16.12
C CYS A 36 -50.57 23.34 -16.76
N HIS A 37 -50.78 24.48 -17.43
CA HIS A 37 -52.06 24.87 -18.08
C HIS A 37 -51.76 25.80 -19.24
N ASP A 38 -52.74 25.98 -20.15
CA ASP A 38 -52.59 26.95 -21.23
C ASP A 38 -52.30 28.34 -20.67
N HIS A 39 -51.42 29.12 -21.31
CA HIS A 39 -51.04 30.40 -20.82
C HIS A 39 -52.25 31.35 -20.79
N LYS A 40 -52.43 32.09 -19.66
CA LYS A 40 -53.65 32.85 -19.43
C LYS A 40 -53.80 34.03 -20.39
N PHE A 41 -52.71 34.66 -20.77
CA PHE A 41 -52.71 35.92 -21.51
C PHE A 41 -52.05 35.79 -22.90
N ASP A 42 -51.04 34.95 -23.01
CA ASP A 42 -50.30 34.73 -24.26
C ASP A 42 -50.89 33.56 -25.06
N PRO A 43 -50.81 33.61 -26.39
CA PRO A 43 -51.34 32.54 -27.25
C PRO A 43 -50.40 31.33 -27.26
N LEU A 44 -50.20 30.70 -26.09
CA LEU A 44 -49.33 29.53 -25.88
C LEU A 44 -50.08 28.45 -25.11
N SER A 45 -50.45 27.37 -25.75
CA SER A 45 -51.05 26.23 -25.10
C SER A 45 -49.97 25.32 -24.44
N THR A 46 -50.38 24.53 -23.44
CA THR A 46 -49.57 23.52 -22.83
C THR A 46 -49.05 22.52 -23.88
N LYS A 47 -49.85 22.18 -24.89
CA LYS A 47 -49.44 21.31 -26.00
C LYS A 47 -48.28 21.89 -26.81
N GLU A 48 -48.37 23.16 -27.18
CA GLU A 48 -47.31 23.84 -27.92
C GLU A 48 -46.03 23.99 -27.08
N TYR A 49 -46.19 24.27 -25.79
CA TYR A 49 -45.04 24.27 -24.86
C TYR A 49 -44.32 22.93 -24.84
N TYR A 50 -45.02 21.80 -24.68
CA TYR A 50 -44.40 20.48 -24.66
C TYR A 50 -43.94 20.01 -26.05
N SER A 51 -44.50 20.53 -27.11
CA SER A 51 -43.96 20.33 -28.47
C SER A 51 -42.54 20.96 -28.58
N MET A 52 -42.38 22.18 -28.07
CA MET A 52 -41.09 22.84 -28.05
C MET A 52 -40.12 22.19 -27.01
N TYR A 53 -40.60 21.80 -25.84
CA TYR A 53 -39.88 21.05 -24.82
C TYR A 53 -39.24 19.78 -25.38
N SER A 54 -39.90 19.09 -26.31
CA SER A 54 -39.39 17.83 -26.87
C SER A 54 -38.05 17.97 -27.59
N PHE A 55 -37.74 19.15 -28.15
CA PHE A 55 -36.44 19.43 -28.77
C PHE A 55 -35.31 19.42 -27.75
N PHE A 56 -35.58 19.95 -26.55
CA PHE A 56 -34.56 20.05 -25.48
C PHE A 56 -34.50 18.78 -24.65
N HIS A 57 -35.61 18.04 -24.53
CA HIS A 57 -35.66 16.77 -23.79
C HIS A 57 -34.81 15.66 -24.45
N SER A 58 -34.66 15.69 -25.78
CA SER A 58 -33.83 14.71 -26.52
C SER A 58 -32.34 15.05 -26.55
N ALA A 59 -31.90 16.12 -25.88
CA ALA A 59 -30.49 16.45 -25.77
C ALA A 59 -29.73 15.39 -24.96
N ALA A 60 -28.49 15.09 -25.40
CA ALA A 60 -27.66 14.05 -24.78
C ALA A 60 -26.88 14.54 -23.54
N ASP A 61 -27.45 15.45 -22.78
CA ASP A 61 -26.80 16.00 -21.58
C ASP A 61 -26.92 15.01 -20.40
N PRO A 62 -25.90 14.92 -19.55
CA PRO A 62 -26.00 14.13 -18.34
C PRO A 62 -27.03 14.73 -17.38
N ALA A 63 -27.79 13.87 -16.71
CA ALA A 63 -28.84 14.28 -15.78
C ALA A 63 -28.30 15.03 -14.53
N MET A 64 -27.02 14.89 -14.23
CA MET A 64 -26.32 15.57 -13.12
C MET A 64 -24.87 15.80 -13.52
N ASP A 65 -24.31 16.93 -13.09
CA ASP A 65 -22.96 17.34 -13.44
C ASP A 65 -21.86 16.60 -12.64
N GLY A 66 -22.24 15.96 -11.53
CA GLY A 66 -21.29 15.30 -10.63
C GLY A 66 -20.29 16.24 -9.98
N ASN A 67 -20.60 17.56 -9.92
CA ASN A 67 -19.72 18.64 -9.47
C ASN A 67 -18.41 18.73 -10.28
N LYS A 68 -18.46 18.40 -11.57
CA LYS A 68 -17.31 18.53 -12.47
C LYS A 68 -17.18 19.97 -12.97
N LEU A 69 -15.95 20.45 -13.10
CA LEU A 69 -15.66 21.78 -13.66
C LEU A 69 -16.15 21.90 -15.11
N ASP A 70 -15.91 20.84 -15.89
CA ASP A 70 -16.31 20.74 -17.29
C ASP A 70 -17.42 19.69 -17.42
N THR A 71 -18.67 20.14 -17.43
CA THR A 71 -19.84 19.26 -17.59
C THR A 71 -20.09 18.97 -19.06
N PRO A 72 -20.16 17.71 -19.51
CA PRO A 72 -20.49 17.37 -20.89
C PRO A 72 -21.87 17.93 -21.31
N PRO A 73 -22.08 18.25 -22.60
CA PRO A 73 -21.17 18.10 -23.72
C PRO A 73 -20.13 19.23 -23.80
N ILE A 74 -18.85 18.87 -23.91
CA ILE A 74 -17.74 19.81 -24.09
C ILE A 74 -17.00 19.53 -25.40
N ILE A 75 -16.50 20.56 -26.03
CA ILE A 75 -15.59 20.45 -27.18
C ILE A 75 -14.23 20.99 -26.74
N GLN A 76 -13.22 20.16 -26.81
CA GLN A 76 -11.84 20.59 -26.56
C GLN A 76 -11.31 21.30 -27.81
N VAL A 77 -10.88 22.53 -27.63
CA VAL A 77 -10.31 23.36 -28.75
C VAL A 77 -8.85 23.66 -28.39
N PRO A 78 -7.92 22.75 -28.65
CA PRO A 78 -6.51 22.97 -28.38
C PRO A 78 -5.93 24.08 -29.26
N THR A 79 -5.02 24.88 -28.72
CA THR A 79 -4.23 25.86 -29.49
C THR A 79 -3.34 25.16 -30.50
N LYS A 80 -2.74 25.92 -31.42
CA LYS A 80 -1.78 25.37 -32.39
C LYS A 80 -0.58 24.71 -31.70
N GLU A 81 -0.10 25.34 -30.64
CA GLU A 81 1.02 24.86 -29.82
C GLU A 81 0.65 23.54 -29.14
N GLN A 82 -0.51 23.47 -28.49
CA GLN A 82 -1.03 22.27 -27.86
C GLN A 82 -1.25 21.12 -28.85
N LYS A 83 -1.77 21.42 -30.07
CA LYS A 83 -1.88 20.41 -31.14
C LYS A 83 -0.52 19.85 -31.55
N SER A 84 0.48 20.72 -31.66
CA SER A 84 1.85 20.30 -31.99
C SER A 84 2.44 19.41 -30.89
N GLU A 85 2.19 19.75 -29.64
CA GLU A 85 2.68 18.99 -28.48
C GLU A 85 1.98 17.62 -28.36
N LEU A 86 0.67 17.58 -28.53
CA LEU A 86 -0.09 16.33 -28.61
C LEU A 86 0.44 15.39 -29.69
N SER A 87 0.71 15.94 -30.90
CA SER A 87 1.29 15.17 -32.01
C SER A 87 2.67 14.59 -31.67
N LYS A 88 3.49 15.29 -30.86
CA LYS A 88 4.78 14.76 -30.39
C LYS A 88 4.56 13.59 -29.41
N PHE A 89 3.62 13.72 -28.48
CA PHE A 89 3.29 12.62 -27.57
C PHE A 89 2.74 11.40 -28.31
N ASP A 90 1.87 11.59 -29.31
CA ASP A 90 1.36 10.49 -30.12
C ASP A 90 2.50 9.72 -30.80
N LYS A 91 3.50 10.43 -31.35
CA LYS A 91 4.69 9.81 -31.95
C LYS A 91 5.51 9.03 -30.90
N GLN A 92 5.73 9.63 -29.72
CA GLN A 92 6.47 8.98 -28.64
C GLN A 92 5.75 7.71 -28.13
N ILE A 93 4.43 7.76 -28.00
CA ILE A 93 3.61 6.59 -27.62
C ILE A 93 3.70 5.50 -28.69
N ALA A 94 3.59 5.88 -29.98
CA ALA A 94 3.70 4.92 -31.08
C ALA A 94 5.09 4.24 -31.11
N GLU A 95 6.15 5.02 -30.91
CA GLU A 95 7.52 4.50 -30.86
C GLU A 95 7.73 3.58 -29.63
N ALA A 96 7.27 4.00 -28.45
CA ALA A 96 7.33 3.19 -27.23
C ALA A 96 6.59 1.85 -27.39
N ARG A 97 5.39 1.88 -28.01
CA ARG A 97 4.63 0.67 -28.34
C ARG A 97 5.36 -0.23 -29.33
N LYS A 98 5.98 0.34 -30.35
CA LYS A 98 6.78 -0.42 -31.32
C LYS A 98 7.95 -1.11 -30.61
N ASN A 99 8.70 -0.37 -29.79
CA ASN A 99 9.85 -0.89 -29.04
C ASN A 99 9.42 -1.99 -28.06
N PHE A 100 8.31 -1.78 -27.36
CA PHE A 100 7.70 -2.80 -26.48
C PHE A 100 7.36 -4.09 -27.23
N ASN A 101 6.66 -3.98 -28.37
CA ASN A 101 6.28 -5.12 -29.18
C ASN A 101 7.50 -5.86 -29.76
N GLN A 102 8.54 -5.13 -30.14
CA GLN A 102 9.80 -5.73 -30.59
C GLN A 102 10.54 -6.46 -29.46
N ALA A 103 10.54 -5.89 -28.25
CA ALA A 103 11.10 -6.54 -27.08
C ALA A 103 10.29 -7.80 -26.72
N LEU A 104 8.96 -7.69 -26.75
CA LEU A 104 8.06 -8.81 -26.45
C LEU A 104 8.22 -9.96 -27.46
N SER A 105 8.39 -9.68 -28.74
CA SER A 105 8.59 -10.73 -29.78
C SER A 105 9.91 -11.52 -29.61
N LYS A 106 10.90 -10.90 -28.96
CA LYS A 106 12.19 -11.53 -28.64
C LYS A 106 12.17 -12.28 -27.30
N PHE A 107 11.17 -12.02 -26.47
CA PHE A 107 11.06 -12.58 -25.13
C PHE A 107 10.49 -14.00 -25.22
N LYS A 108 11.32 -14.99 -24.88
CA LYS A 108 10.88 -16.38 -24.70
C LYS A 108 10.57 -16.59 -23.23
N TYR A 109 9.32 -16.73 -22.91
CA TYR A 109 8.88 -17.11 -21.57
C TYR A 109 8.72 -18.61 -21.47
N GLU A 110 9.41 -19.20 -20.50
CA GLU A 110 9.23 -20.60 -20.11
C GLU A 110 8.70 -20.61 -18.68
N ASP A 111 7.50 -21.18 -18.50
CA ASP A 111 6.89 -21.22 -17.17
C ASP A 111 7.72 -22.09 -16.22
N PRO A 112 8.23 -21.56 -15.11
CA PRO A 112 9.00 -22.35 -14.14
C PRO A 112 8.21 -23.54 -13.57
N ALA A 113 6.88 -23.50 -13.59
CA ALA A 113 6.05 -24.61 -13.15
C ALA A 113 6.08 -25.80 -14.11
N ASP A 114 6.39 -25.58 -15.39
CA ASP A 114 6.42 -26.59 -16.44
C ASP A 114 7.83 -27.16 -16.66
N GLN A 115 8.85 -26.57 -16.05
CA GLN A 115 10.24 -27.06 -16.15
C GLN A 115 10.43 -28.40 -15.43
N ASN A 116 11.27 -29.24 -16.00
CA ASN A 116 11.66 -30.53 -15.42
C ASN A 116 13.19 -30.74 -15.48
N PRO A 117 13.93 -30.76 -14.36
CA PRO A 117 13.43 -30.61 -12.99
C PRO A 117 12.95 -29.17 -12.69
N LYS A 118 12.01 -29.03 -11.75
CA LYS A 118 11.56 -27.71 -11.30
C LYS A 118 12.69 -26.95 -10.63
N PRO A 119 12.79 -25.63 -10.84
CA PRO A 119 13.78 -24.81 -10.15
C PRO A 119 13.65 -24.91 -8.63
N LYS A 120 14.77 -25.01 -7.95
CA LYS A 120 14.80 -24.97 -6.48
C LYS A 120 14.43 -23.57 -5.99
N PRO A 121 13.82 -23.45 -4.78
CA PRO A 121 13.57 -22.15 -4.18
C PRO A 121 14.86 -21.33 -4.03
N GLU A 122 14.80 -20.07 -4.44
CA GLU A 122 15.89 -19.11 -4.24
C GLU A 122 15.76 -18.52 -2.85
N ILE A 123 16.80 -18.66 -2.03
CA ILE A 123 16.85 -18.08 -0.68
C ILE A 123 17.88 -16.97 -0.69
N SER A 124 17.46 -15.77 -0.32
CA SER A 124 18.34 -14.63 -0.05
C SER A 124 18.27 -14.26 1.42
N LYS A 125 19.41 -13.85 1.98
CA LYS A 125 19.51 -13.31 3.33
C LYS A 125 20.24 -11.97 3.28
N THR A 126 19.72 -10.99 3.99
CA THR A 126 20.36 -9.70 4.22
C THR A 126 20.48 -9.51 5.72
N ILE A 127 21.72 -9.42 6.20
CA ILE A 127 21.99 -9.16 7.60
C ILE A 127 21.94 -7.66 7.82
N TRP A 128 21.18 -7.24 8.83
CA TRP A 128 21.02 -5.84 9.21
C TRP A 128 21.87 -5.49 10.45
N PHE A 129 22.09 -6.45 11.30
CA PHE A 129 22.89 -6.31 12.51
C PHE A 129 23.64 -7.63 12.76
N GLU A 130 24.93 -7.51 13.01
CA GLU A 130 25.85 -8.59 13.38
C GLU A 130 26.73 -8.08 14.53
N ASP A 131 28.03 -7.92 14.31
CA ASP A 131 28.98 -7.38 15.27
C ASP A 131 28.76 -5.90 15.60
N ASP A 132 28.17 -5.12 14.67
CA ASP A 132 27.86 -3.71 14.81
C ASP A 132 26.51 -3.34 14.22
N PHE A 133 25.98 -2.19 14.63
CA PHE A 133 24.77 -1.64 14.02
C PHE A 133 25.07 -1.16 12.59
N PRO A 134 24.08 -1.26 11.68
CA PRO A 134 24.20 -0.67 10.35
C PRO A 134 24.29 0.86 10.44
N GLU A 135 24.65 1.51 9.33
CA GLU A 135 24.68 2.98 9.24
C GLU A 135 23.32 3.58 9.66
N GLY A 136 23.35 4.49 10.62
CA GLY A 136 22.19 5.15 11.22
C GLY A 136 22.56 5.87 12.50
N GLU A 137 21.58 6.43 13.19
CA GLU A 137 21.73 7.07 14.49
C GLU A 137 21.36 6.08 15.61
N LEU A 138 22.33 5.78 16.49
CA LEU A 138 22.10 4.91 17.64
C LEU A 138 21.56 5.74 18.81
N VAL A 139 20.29 5.50 19.17
CA VAL A 139 19.59 6.17 20.27
C VAL A 139 19.31 5.15 21.37
N THR A 140 20.21 5.02 22.34
CA THR A 140 20.01 4.09 23.45
C THR A 140 20.05 4.81 24.78
N ALA A 141 19.36 4.29 25.78
CA ALA A 141 19.44 4.76 27.15
C ALA A 141 20.66 4.13 27.84
N GLY A 142 21.79 4.79 27.78
CA GLY A 142 23.06 4.32 28.34
C GLY A 142 24.00 3.75 27.27
N ASP A 143 25.17 3.27 27.69
CA ASP A 143 26.17 2.72 26.80
C ASP A 143 25.71 1.40 26.17
N VAL A 144 25.95 1.26 24.87
CA VAL A 144 25.80 -0.01 24.16
C VAL A 144 26.91 -0.94 24.64
N LYS A 145 26.53 -2.12 25.10
CA LYS A 145 27.47 -3.15 25.55
C LYS A 145 27.47 -4.33 24.61
N PHE A 146 28.65 -4.75 24.20
CA PHE A 146 28.88 -5.96 23.45
C PHE A 146 29.62 -6.98 24.31
N THR A 147 29.21 -8.24 24.21
CA THR A 147 29.93 -9.38 24.78
C THR A 147 30.74 -10.01 23.66
N ILE A 148 32.05 -10.16 23.89
CA ILE A 148 32.95 -10.90 22.99
C ILE A 148 32.94 -12.40 23.32
N GLN A 149 33.34 -13.24 22.36
CA GLN A 149 33.27 -14.70 22.47
C GLN A 149 34.02 -15.27 23.68
N SER A 150 35.09 -14.61 24.16
CA SER A 150 35.84 -15.02 25.35
C SER A 150 35.13 -14.70 26.67
N GLU A 151 34.12 -13.84 26.67
CA GLU A 151 33.44 -13.32 27.85
C GLU A 151 32.01 -13.85 28.03
N GLY A 152 31.39 -14.37 26.95
CA GLY A 152 30.03 -14.85 27.02
C GLY A 152 29.46 -15.32 25.70
N PRO A 153 28.15 -15.46 25.59
CA PRO A 153 27.49 -16.05 24.41
C PRO A 153 27.56 -15.11 23.20
N VAL A 154 28.13 -15.62 22.09
CA VAL A 154 28.11 -15.02 20.75
C VAL A 154 27.55 -16.07 19.80
N PHE A 155 26.58 -15.72 18.95
CA PHE A 155 26.00 -16.63 17.99
C PHE A 155 26.81 -16.67 16.69
N SER A 156 27.15 -15.51 16.15
CA SER A 156 27.87 -15.34 14.87
C SER A 156 28.82 -14.16 14.96
N GLY A 157 29.84 -14.13 14.12
CA GLY A 157 30.85 -13.07 14.16
C GLY A 157 31.72 -13.10 15.41
N ASN A 158 32.02 -11.93 15.96
CA ASN A 158 32.97 -11.76 17.05
C ASN A 158 32.32 -11.31 18.36
N LYS A 159 31.13 -10.71 18.31
CA LYS A 159 30.46 -10.13 19.50
C LYS A 159 28.94 -10.12 19.35
N SER A 160 28.25 -10.20 20.47
CA SER A 160 26.79 -10.05 20.56
C SER A 160 26.43 -8.81 21.39
N LEU A 161 25.29 -8.20 21.07
CA LEU A 161 24.76 -7.08 21.85
C LEU A 161 24.16 -7.56 23.16
N THR A 162 24.64 -7.08 24.28
CA THR A 162 24.20 -7.50 25.62
C THR A 162 23.53 -6.35 26.36
N ARG A 163 22.37 -6.61 26.92
CA ARG A 163 21.69 -5.67 27.80
C ARG A 163 21.19 -6.34 29.06
N THR A 164 21.49 -5.74 30.20
CA THR A 164 20.98 -6.13 31.51
C THR A 164 20.16 -5.00 32.10
N VAL A 165 18.93 -5.28 32.50
CA VAL A 165 18.04 -4.34 33.19
C VAL A 165 17.29 -5.01 34.34
N LYS A 166 16.86 -4.21 35.32
CA LYS A 166 16.11 -4.70 36.47
C LYS A 166 14.83 -3.91 36.66
N ASN A 167 13.70 -4.60 36.63
CA ASN A 167 12.35 -4.05 36.87
C ASN A 167 12.02 -2.81 36.00
N LYS A 168 12.53 -2.74 34.78
CA LYS A 168 12.25 -1.67 33.83
C LYS A 168 12.41 -2.16 32.38
N VAL A 169 11.92 -1.36 31.45
CA VAL A 169 12.21 -1.57 30.03
C VAL A 169 13.62 -1.10 29.71
N GLY A 170 14.38 -1.93 28.99
CA GLY A 170 15.62 -1.58 28.34
C GLY A 170 15.53 -1.80 26.85
N GLN A 171 16.16 -0.92 26.07
CA GLN A 171 16.15 -1.05 24.62
C GLN A 171 17.43 -0.49 23.99
N ASP A 172 17.82 -1.07 22.86
CA ASP A 172 18.82 -0.55 21.95
C ASP A 172 18.10 -0.17 20.66
N VAL A 173 18.20 1.11 20.30
CA VAL A 173 17.40 1.73 19.25
C VAL A 173 18.31 2.30 18.19
N LEU A 174 18.12 1.89 16.94
CA LEU A 174 18.72 2.50 15.76
C LEU A 174 17.63 3.28 15.02
N THR A 175 17.91 4.53 14.68
CA THR A 175 17.12 5.39 13.81
C THR A 175 17.94 5.84 12.61
N GLU A 176 17.30 6.46 11.62
CA GLU A 176 17.93 6.92 10.37
C GLU A 176 18.72 5.85 9.63
N ALA A 177 18.33 4.59 9.83
CA ALA A 177 18.96 3.47 9.16
C ALA A 177 18.80 3.56 7.65
N LYS A 178 19.88 3.25 6.94
CA LYS A 178 19.89 3.26 5.46
C LYS A 178 19.79 1.84 4.90
N ASN A 179 19.12 1.73 3.74
CA ASN A 179 19.07 0.49 2.94
C ASN A 179 18.41 -0.74 3.58
N LEU A 180 17.59 -0.54 4.62
CA LEU A 180 16.82 -1.62 5.22
C LEU A 180 15.49 -1.79 4.47
N ILE A 181 15.51 -2.56 3.38
CA ILE A 181 14.36 -2.72 2.49
C ILE A 181 13.73 -4.08 2.70
N ILE A 182 12.39 -4.13 2.84
CA ILE A 182 11.64 -5.38 2.93
C ILE A 182 11.61 -6.07 1.56
N PRO A 183 12.21 -7.25 1.42
CA PRO A 183 12.10 -8.03 0.19
C PRO A 183 10.72 -8.67 0.07
N ARG A 184 10.41 -9.14 -1.12
CA ARG A 184 9.23 -9.96 -1.34
C ARG A 184 9.33 -11.27 -0.54
N ASN A 185 8.22 -11.72 0.05
CA ASN A 185 8.19 -12.85 0.98
C ASN A 185 9.19 -12.71 2.15
N GLY A 186 9.47 -11.47 2.56
CA GLY A 186 10.43 -11.16 3.61
C GLY A 186 10.04 -11.79 4.95
N THR A 187 10.98 -12.47 5.56
CA THR A 187 10.86 -13.07 6.89
C THR A 187 11.99 -12.54 7.75
N PHE A 188 11.65 -11.80 8.78
CA PHE A 188 12.62 -11.36 9.77
C PHE A 188 13.15 -12.53 10.56
N PHE A 189 14.40 -12.44 10.94
CA PHE A 189 15.03 -13.35 11.90
C PHE A 189 15.99 -12.57 12.78
N VAL A 190 16.12 -13.01 14.04
CA VAL A 190 17.14 -12.56 14.98
C VAL A 190 17.46 -13.70 15.92
N HIS A 191 18.69 -13.78 16.37
CA HIS A 191 19.08 -14.73 17.42
C HIS A 191 19.10 -14.00 18.75
N CYS A 192 18.53 -14.66 19.76
CA CYS A 192 18.60 -14.16 21.13
C CYS A 192 19.05 -15.30 22.06
N PHE A 193 19.82 -14.93 23.07
CA PHE A 193 20.19 -15.78 24.20
C PHE A 193 19.64 -15.12 25.45
N LEU A 194 18.76 -15.84 26.15
CA LEU A 194 18.21 -15.40 27.43
C LEU A 194 19.00 -16.01 28.55
N ASP A 195 19.54 -15.16 29.42
CA ASP A 195 20.32 -15.62 30.58
C ASP A 195 19.46 -16.50 31.51
N PRO A 196 19.87 -17.75 31.80
CA PRO A 196 19.11 -18.65 32.63
C PRO A 196 19.04 -18.21 34.09
N GLU A 197 20.03 -17.47 34.61
CA GLU A 197 20.08 -17.01 36.00
C GLU A 197 19.37 -15.66 36.17
N ASN A 198 19.25 -14.88 35.10
CA ASN A 198 18.59 -13.58 35.09
C ASN A 198 17.70 -13.40 33.84
N PRO A 199 16.66 -14.24 33.65
CA PRO A 199 15.85 -14.19 32.45
C PRO A 199 14.98 -12.94 32.41
N PRO A 200 14.70 -12.41 31.19
CA PRO A 200 13.72 -11.33 31.02
C PRO A 200 12.30 -11.84 31.27
N GLU A 201 11.37 -10.91 31.55
CA GLU A 201 9.94 -11.23 31.59
C GLU A 201 9.26 -11.05 30.23
N ALA A 202 9.79 -10.16 29.37
CA ALA A 202 9.34 -9.95 28.01
C ALA A 202 10.48 -9.47 27.10
N ILE A 203 10.40 -9.83 25.83
CA ILE A 203 11.26 -9.30 24.77
C ILE A 203 10.41 -8.83 23.60
N MET A 204 10.85 -7.75 22.93
CA MET A 204 10.12 -7.14 21.80
C MET A 204 11.09 -6.69 20.72
N LEU A 205 10.70 -6.93 19.47
CA LEU A 205 11.31 -6.31 18.30
C LEU A 205 10.37 -5.24 17.77
N GLN A 206 10.95 -4.10 17.42
CA GLN A 206 10.23 -2.97 16.87
C GLN A 206 10.89 -2.50 15.59
N PHE A 207 10.08 -2.03 14.64
CA PHE A 207 10.56 -1.48 13.37
C PHE A 207 9.91 -0.13 13.13
N TYR A 208 10.72 0.84 12.71
CA TYR A 208 10.27 2.19 12.41
C TYR A 208 10.02 2.38 10.92
N VAL A 209 8.77 2.71 10.59
CA VAL A 209 8.33 3.14 9.26
C VAL A 209 7.30 4.24 9.46
N ASN A 210 7.71 5.51 9.36
CA ASN A 210 6.86 6.67 9.68
C ASN A 210 6.22 6.59 11.09
N GLY A 211 6.92 5.95 12.04
CA GLY A 211 6.46 5.72 13.41
C GLY A 211 6.78 4.31 13.90
N TRP A 212 6.86 4.15 15.23
CA TRP A 212 7.07 2.87 15.91
C TRP A 212 5.75 2.08 15.98
N ASN A 213 5.23 1.60 14.84
CA ASN A 213 3.93 0.95 14.74
C ASN A 213 3.98 -0.52 14.29
N HIS A 214 5.18 -1.11 14.22
CA HIS A 214 5.39 -2.47 13.73
C HIS A 214 6.17 -3.25 14.78
N ARG A 215 5.47 -4.09 15.60
CA ARG A 215 6.08 -4.74 16.76
C ARG A 215 5.65 -6.19 16.91
N VAL A 216 6.59 -7.00 17.40
CA VAL A 216 6.34 -8.35 17.89
C VAL A 216 6.87 -8.49 19.32
N VAL A 217 6.15 -9.21 20.18
CA VAL A 217 6.50 -9.38 21.59
C VAL A 217 6.34 -10.85 22.02
N TRP A 218 7.29 -11.33 22.81
CA TRP A 218 7.27 -12.63 23.46
C TRP A 218 7.30 -12.44 24.99
N GLY A 219 6.71 -13.39 25.72
CA GLY A 219 6.61 -13.35 27.19
C GLY A 219 5.43 -12.54 27.68
N ASP A 220 5.57 -11.89 28.83
CA ASP A 220 4.52 -11.03 29.40
C ASP A 220 4.43 -9.71 28.64
N HIS A 221 3.58 -9.71 27.61
CA HIS A 221 3.41 -8.57 26.73
C HIS A 221 2.83 -7.32 27.39
N GLU A 222 2.30 -7.40 28.61
CA GLU A 222 1.82 -6.24 29.36
C GLU A 222 2.97 -5.46 30.01
N LYS A 223 4.11 -6.10 30.27
CA LYS A 223 5.33 -5.44 30.74
C LYS A 223 5.92 -4.46 29.71
N ILE A 224 5.65 -4.71 28.42
CA ILE A 224 6.01 -3.80 27.32
C ILE A 224 4.72 -3.50 26.54
N GLY A 225 3.79 -2.78 27.18
CA GLY A 225 2.41 -2.59 26.73
C GLY A 225 2.25 -1.62 25.54
N TRP A 226 3.29 -1.34 24.76
CA TRP A 226 3.25 -0.37 23.67
C TRP A 226 2.46 -0.85 22.46
N GLY A 227 1.60 0.03 21.95
CA GLY A 227 0.75 -0.24 20.81
C GLY A 227 -0.51 -1.05 21.13
N LYS A 228 -1.46 -1.07 20.20
CA LYS A 228 -2.74 -1.78 20.37
C LYS A 228 -2.53 -3.27 20.17
N LYS A 229 -2.81 -4.07 21.21
CA LYS A 229 -2.75 -5.53 21.19
C LYS A 229 -3.61 -6.13 20.08
N GLY A 230 -3.09 -7.16 19.42
CA GLY A 230 -3.80 -7.88 18.35
C GLY A 230 -3.76 -7.18 16.99
N THR A 231 -3.06 -6.04 16.88
CA THR A 231 -2.79 -5.36 15.62
C THR A 231 -1.28 -5.43 15.30
N HIS A 232 -0.88 -4.96 14.12
CA HIS A 232 0.53 -4.83 13.73
C HIS A 232 1.36 -3.95 14.69
N GLN A 233 0.68 -3.12 15.52
CA GLN A 233 1.34 -2.29 16.52
C GLN A 233 1.84 -3.10 17.74
N ARG A 234 1.20 -4.24 18.06
CA ARG A 234 1.63 -5.18 19.09
C ARG A 234 1.12 -6.58 18.78
N VAL A 235 1.91 -7.34 18.05
CA VAL A 235 1.64 -8.75 17.74
C VAL A 235 2.24 -9.62 18.83
N VAL A 236 1.40 -10.33 19.57
CA VAL A 236 1.86 -11.28 20.60
C VAL A 236 2.24 -12.60 19.94
N MET A 237 3.49 -13.02 20.12
CA MET A 237 4.06 -14.21 19.50
C MET A 237 4.02 -15.44 20.41
N GLY A 238 3.76 -15.26 21.70
CA GLY A 238 3.65 -16.33 22.67
C GLY A 238 4.65 -16.24 23.82
N LYS A 239 5.03 -17.40 24.36
CA LYS A 239 5.96 -17.50 25.47
C LYS A 239 7.37 -17.06 25.07
N LEU A 240 8.18 -16.70 26.06
CA LEU A 240 9.62 -16.50 25.87
C LEU A 240 10.28 -17.75 25.29
N PRO A 241 11.33 -17.60 24.48
CA PRO A 241 12.16 -18.71 24.06
C PRO A 241 12.88 -19.35 25.26
N GLN A 242 13.43 -20.53 25.03
CA GLN A 242 14.15 -21.26 26.07
C GLN A 242 15.42 -20.49 26.48
N THR A 243 15.66 -20.36 27.79
CA THR A 243 16.87 -19.74 28.34
C THR A 243 18.10 -20.63 28.20
N GLY A 244 19.29 -20.06 28.33
CA GLY A 244 20.56 -20.77 28.35
C GLY A 244 21.03 -21.29 27.00
N LYS A 245 20.38 -20.94 25.91
CA LYS A 245 20.82 -21.28 24.56
C LYS A 245 20.39 -20.21 23.54
N TRP A 246 21.08 -20.18 22.42
CA TRP A 246 20.70 -19.36 21.28
C TRP A 246 19.42 -19.88 20.63
N VAL A 247 18.46 -19.01 20.44
CA VAL A 247 17.19 -19.31 19.78
C VAL A 247 16.97 -18.31 18.65
N GLN A 248 16.70 -18.82 17.45
CA GLN A 248 16.28 -17.97 16.34
C GLN A 248 14.79 -17.64 16.47
N LEU A 249 14.48 -16.35 16.58
CA LEU A 249 13.14 -15.82 16.46
C LEU A 249 12.92 -15.45 14.98
N GLN A 250 11.78 -15.84 14.42
CA GLN A 250 11.47 -15.52 13.04
C GLN A 250 9.97 -15.25 12.83
N PHE A 251 9.65 -14.35 11.92
CA PHE A 251 8.26 -14.04 11.54
C PHE A 251 8.20 -13.33 10.19
N PRO A 252 7.12 -13.56 9.40
CA PRO A 252 6.93 -12.85 8.13
C PRO A 252 6.77 -11.34 8.36
N ALA A 253 7.34 -10.51 7.51
CA ALA A 253 7.20 -9.05 7.58
C ALA A 253 5.73 -8.60 7.49
N SER A 254 4.91 -9.33 6.73
CA SER A 254 3.47 -9.12 6.65
C SER A 254 2.73 -9.28 7.97
N ARG A 255 3.28 -10.07 8.94
CA ARG A 255 2.70 -10.27 10.26
C ARG A 255 2.59 -8.97 11.05
N ILE A 256 3.51 -8.05 10.82
CA ILE A 256 3.54 -6.71 11.43
C ILE A 256 3.15 -5.61 10.43
N GLY A 257 2.44 -5.96 9.35
CA GLY A 257 1.92 -4.99 8.39
C GLY A 257 2.95 -4.36 7.45
N LEU A 258 4.14 -4.97 7.29
CA LEU A 258 5.17 -4.48 6.37
C LEU A 258 5.06 -5.19 5.02
N SER A 259 4.96 -4.38 3.96
CA SER A 259 4.86 -4.85 2.57
C SER A 259 6.23 -4.86 1.86
N PRO A 260 6.37 -5.62 0.78
CA PRO A 260 7.57 -5.56 -0.06
C PRO A 260 7.89 -4.13 -0.51
N LYS A 261 9.18 -3.82 -0.65
CA LYS A 261 9.75 -2.50 -1.00
C LYS A 261 9.59 -1.42 0.09
N THR A 262 8.93 -1.70 1.22
CA THR A 262 8.93 -0.78 2.36
C THR A 262 10.36 -0.54 2.83
N LYS A 263 10.72 0.73 3.03
CA LYS A 263 11.97 1.12 3.66
C LYS A 263 11.77 1.20 5.17
N VAL A 264 12.51 0.40 5.92
CA VAL A 264 12.60 0.49 7.37
C VAL A 264 13.72 1.46 7.69
N THR A 265 13.45 2.48 8.49
CA THR A 265 14.42 3.51 8.86
C THR A 265 14.87 3.42 10.32
N GLY A 266 14.49 2.35 11.01
CA GLY A 266 14.95 2.06 12.36
C GLY A 266 14.43 0.74 12.87
N PHE A 267 15.13 0.19 13.86
CA PHE A 267 14.67 -0.96 14.63
C PHE A 267 15.09 -0.85 16.09
N ALA A 268 14.42 -1.55 16.96
CA ALA A 268 14.78 -1.60 18.36
C ALA A 268 14.71 -3.03 18.90
N LEU A 269 15.75 -3.39 19.66
CA LEU A 269 15.85 -4.60 20.44
C LEU A 269 15.49 -4.25 21.87
N THR A 270 14.38 -4.78 22.36
CA THR A 270 13.76 -4.32 23.61
C THR A 270 13.49 -5.49 24.55
N GLN A 271 13.67 -5.27 25.86
CA GLN A 271 13.35 -6.24 26.88
C GLN A 271 12.77 -5.56 28.12
N PHE A 272 12.01 -6.32 28.91
CA PHE A 272 11.65 -5.95 30.27
C PHE A 272 12.38 -6.88 31.24
N SER A 273 13.19 -6.28 32.14
CA SER A 273 14.02 -6.99 33.12
C SER A 273 15.03 -7.96 32.47
N GLY A 274 15.87 -8.58 33.28
CA GLY A 274 16.77 -9.67 32.88
C GLY A 274 17.97 -9.26 32.05
N THR A 275 18.68 -10.28 31.58
CA THR A 275 19.84 -10.18 30.67
C THR A 275 19.52 -10.89 29.36
N VAL A 276 19.70 -10.19 28.24
CA VAL A 276 19.51 -10.72 26.90
C VAL A 276 20.72 -10.39 26.05
N ASN A 277 21.21 -11.40 25.32
CA ASN A 277 22.14 -11.18 24.22
C ASN A 277 21.36 -11.28 22.89
N TRP A 278 21.59 -10.30 22.01
CA TRP A 278 21.03 -10.24 20.68
C TRP A 278 22.13 -10.36 19.64
N ASP A 279 21.85 -11.09 18.58
CA ASP A 279 22.83 -11.33 17.52
C ASP A 279 22.12 -11.64 16.19
N HIS A 280 22.80 -11.39 15.08
CA HIS A 280 22.46 -11.84 13.75
C HIS A 280 20.98 -11.51 13.37
N LEU A 281 20.62 -10.21 13.45
CA LEU A 281 19.33 -9.72 12.97
C LEU A 281 19.38 -9.49 11.48
N GLY A 282 18.37 -9.94 10.77
CA GLY A 282 18.25 -9.71 9.35
C GLY A 282 16.88 -10.06 8.80
N ILE A 283 16.82 -10.08 7.48
CA ILE A 283 15.65 -10.49 6.74
C ILE A 283 16.04 -11.50 5.66
N SER A 284 15.30 -12.58 5.57
CA SER A 284 15.41 -13.57 4.52
C SER A 284 14.23 -13.49 3.56
N SER A 285 14.44 -13.92 2.34
CA SER A 285 13.39 -14.07 1.34
C SER A 285 13.52 -15.43 0.67
N THR A 286 12.39 -16.11 0.54
CA THR A 286 12.31 -17.37 -0.21
C THR A 286 11.39 -17.17 -1.40
N ILE A 287 11.93 -17.34 -2.60
CA ILE A 287 11.19 -17.25 -3.86
C ILE A 287 11.12 -18.64 -4.47
N ASN A 288 9.93 -19.22 -4.48
CA ASN A 288 9.63 -20.46 -5.16
C ASN A 288 8.99 -20.14 -6.51
N LYS A 289 9.81 -19.91 -7.54
CA LYS A 289 9.35 -19.46 -8.86
C LYS A 289 8.22 -20.30 -9.45
N PRO A 290 8.23 -21.65 -9.41
CA PRO A 290 7.14 -22.48 -9.88
C PRO A 290 5.79 -22.24 -9.23
N ASN A 291 5.79 -21.79 -7.96
CA ASN A 291 4.58 -21.57 -7.17
C ASN A 291 4.26 -20.09 -6.95
N ASP A 292 5.11 -19.21 -7.45
CA ASP A 292 4.95 -17.76 -7.26
C ASP A 292 4.25 -17.13 -8.48
N PRO A 293 3.06 -16.53 -8.29
CA PRO A 293 2.27 -15.94 -9.38
C PRO A 293 2.97 -14.81 -10.15
N HIS A 294 4.07 -14.26 -9.65
CA HIS A 294 4.84 -13.24 -10.37
C HIS A 294 5.91 -13.84 -11.30
N TYR A 295 6.16 -15.14 -11.19
CA TYR A 295 7.13 -15.82 -12.01
C TYR A 295 6.51 -16.93 -12.86
N SER A 296 5.38 -17.51 -12.41
CA SER A 296 4.71 -18.61 -13.07
C SER A 296 3.31 -18.24 -13.48
N TRP A 297 3.04 -18.32 -14.77
CA TRP A 297 1.69 -18.13 -15.33
C TRP A 297 0.70 -19.19 -14.79
N THR A 298 1.17 -20.42 -14.61
CA THR A 298 0.38 -21.51 -14.02
C THR A 298 0.00 -21.21 -12.57
N ALA A 299 0.93 -20.64 -11.78
CA ALA A 299 0.62 -20.19 -10.42
C ALA A 299 -0.30 -18.96 -10.41
N TRP A 300 -0.13 -18.03 -11.35
CA TRP A 300 -0.97 -16.84 -11.48
C TRP A 300 -2.43 -17.20 -11.81
N LYS A 301 -2.66 -18.14 -12.71
CA LYS A 301 -4.02 -18.62 -13.06
C LYS A 301 -4.77 -19.22 -11.88
N LYS A 302 -4.06 -19.75 -10.88
CA LYS A 302 -4.66 -20.33 -9.67
C LYS A 302 -5.13 -19.29 -8.66
N GLN A 303 -4.78 -18.01 -8.84
CA GLN A 303 -5.25 -16.95 -7.95
C GLN A 303 -6.74 -16.67 -8.14
N PRO A 304 -7.44 -16.18 -7.11
CA PRO A 304 -8.81 -15.69 -7.23
C PRO A 304 -8.92 -14.58 -8.29
N GLU A 305 -10.04 -14.53 -9.00
CA GLU A 305 -10.26 -13.60 -10.10
C GLU A 305 -10.10 -12.13 -9.68
N ASN A 306 -10.61 -11.76 -8.51
CA ASN A 306 -10.48 -10.42 -7.96
C ASN A 306 -9.02 -10.00 -7.72
N GLN A 307 -8.12 -10.93 -7.44
CA GLN A 307 -6.70 -10.66 -7.31
C GLN A 307 -6.02 -10.52 -8.67
N ARG A 308 -6.36 -11.40 -9.63
CA ARG A 308 -5.86 -11.34 -11.00
C ARG A 308 -6.20 -10.02 -11.68
N ASN A 309 -7.44 -9.53 -11.51
CA ASN A 309 -7.87 -8.25 -12.06
C ASN A 309 -7.09 -7.08 -11.45
N LYS A 310 -6.87 -7.06 -10.12
CA LYS A 310 -6.02 -6.05 -9.48
C LYS A 310 -4.58 -6.05 -9.96
N ASP A 311 -4.04 -7.20 -10.33
CA ASP A 311 -2.68 -7.31 -10.86
C ASP A 311 -2.61 -6.78 -12.31
N LEU A 312 -3.65 -7.00 -13.12
CA LEU A 312 -3.78 -6.45 -14.46
C LEU A 312 -3.96 -4.93 -14.46
N ASP A 313 -4.79 -4.39 -13.57
CA ASP A 313 -5.03 -2.93 -13.42
C ASP A 313 -3.76 -2.15 -13.07
N LYS A 314 -2.74 -2.79 -12.52
CA LYS A 314 -1.45 -2.16 -12.22
C LYS A 314 -0.49 -2.14 -13.39
N VAL A 315 -0.75 -2.93 -14.42
CA VAL A 315 0.12 -3.09 -15.59
C VAL A 315 -0.42 -2.34 -16.79
N LEU A 316 -1.72 -2.12 -16.84
CA LEU A 316 -2.43 -1.31 -17.85
C LEU A 316 -2.51 0.16 -17.43
#